data_a7e5ea5c7b9b002aa6a02702de34ea5e
#
_entry.id   a7e5ea5c7b9b002aa6a02702de34ea5e
#
_cell.length_a   1.000
_cell.length_b   1.000
_cell.length_c   1.000
_cell.angle_alpha   90.00
_cell.angle_beta   90.00
_cell.angle_gamma   90.00
#
_symmetry.space_group_name_H-M   'P 1'
#
loop_
_entity.id
_entity.type
_entity.pdbx_description
1 polymer ?
#
loop_
_entity_poly.entity_id
_entity_poly.type
_entity_poly.pdbx_seq_one_letter_code
_entity_poly.pdbx_strand_id
1 'polypeptide(L)'
;MMKIAVWSGDLSDSYLKKVGQLGVECIDFRDANLFPGVEENGYPRLDAVLRIKRRLRRFGLEINRVTLPNITERFMKDKRGGERELENSCRALEVFGKAGIPIVRQRFAGSTYDHLTIRYASKHRGGYISRGEILRPVHESTSIPMLEELEDWWRHFHAVYERLVPIAEDYDVKIGIHPSDAPLHNTPLGGLGLHRVIDEFPSKNVGYIYCCGTRAEAGGLPLVLDEINYYGRKGRIFEVHFRNVRGSLATSGGFEEVLLDDGDMNMFKIILELKNVGFDGCLNPDHVPKIEGDGPNVHQALAYSIGYIKALLAALAAL
;
A
#
# COMPACT_ATOMS: atom_id res chain seq x y z
N MET A 1 -16.23 11.88 3.45
CA MET A 1 -15.09 12.79 3.07
C MET A 1 -13.81 12.00 3.21
N MET A 2 -12.92 12.06 2.22
CA MET A 2 -11.60 11.39 2.28
C MET A 2 -10.79 11.89 3.47
N LYS A 3 -10.06 10.98 4.14
CA LYS A 3 -9.23 11.25 5.31
C LYS A 3 -7.74 11.15 4.95
N ILE A 4 -6.87 11.58 5.85
CA ILE A 4 -5.42 11.45 5.66
C ILE A 4 -4.88 10.42 6.62
N ALA A 5 -4.17 9.42 6.09
CA ALA A 5 -3.39 8.47 6.86
C ALA A 5 -1.89 8.70 6.66
N VAL A 6 -1.10 8.32 7.66
CA VAL A 6 0.36 8.26 7.56
C VAL A 6 0.88 6.97 8.17
N TRP A 7 2.12 6.61 7.84
CA TRP A 7 2.79 5.47 8.46
C TRP A 7 2.99 5.69 9.97
N SER A 8 3.01 4.59 10.71
CA SER A 8 3.12 4.59 12.18
C SER A 8 4.35 5.32 12.75
N GLY A 9 5.36 5.56 11.91
CA GLY A 9 6.61 6.18 12.35
C GLY A 9 7.24 5.40 13.51
N ASP A 10 7.75 6.13 14.51
CA ASP A 10 8.33 5.59 15.74
C ASP A 10 7.30 5.43 16.87
N LEU A 11 6.04 5.79 16.62
CA LEU A 11 4.95 5.81 17.61
C LEU A 11 5.24 6.63 18.88
N SER A 12 6.24 7.50 18.87
CA SER A 12 6.51 8.39 20.02
C SER A 12 5.34 9.38 20.22
N ASP A 13 5.13 9.84 21.46
CA ASP A 13 4.10 10.84 21.74
C ASP A 13 4.35 12.14 20.95
N SER A 14 5.63 12.49 20.75
CA SER A 14 6.02 13.64 19.92
C SER A 14 5.58 13.48 18.47
N TYR A 15 5.82 12.30 17.86
CA TYR A 15 5.39 12.01 16.50
C TYR A 15 3.87 12.02 16.38
N LEU A 16 3.16 11.30 17.24
CA LEU A 16 1.70 11.21 17.22
C LEU A 16 1.04 12.59 17.41
N LYS A 17 1.54 13.38 18.35
CA LYS A 17 1.08 14.76 18.56
C LYS A 17 1.30 15.63 17.33
N LYS A 18 2.47 15.53 16.70
CA LYS A 18 2.83 16.29 15.49
C LYS A 18 1.89 15.95 14.32
N VAL A 19 1.71 14.67 14.00
CA VAL A 19 0.85 14.28 12.87
C VAL A 19 -0.62 14.64 13.12
N GLY A 20 -1.10 14.51 14.36
CA GLY A 20 -2.43 14.99 14.75
C GLY A 20 -2.58 16.51 14.56
N GLN A 21 -1.58 17.31 14.95
CA GLN A 21 -1.56 18.77 14.73
C GLN A 21 -1.55 19.16 13.24
N LEU A 22 -0.96 18.33 12.38
CA LEU A 22 -0.98 18.52 10.93
C LEU A 22 -2.34 18.16 10.30
N GLY A 23 -3.26 17.56 11.09
CA GLY A 23 -4.60 17.18 10.63
C GLY A 23 -4.66 15.79 10.01
N VAL A 24 -3.72 14.91 10.37
CA VAL A 24 -3.83 13.47 10.10
C VAL A 24 -4.90 12.87 11.01
N GLU A 25 -5.67 11.95 10.48
CA GLU A 25 -6.76 11.29 11.20
C GLU A 25 -6.47 9.82 11.45
N CYS A 26 -5.59 9.21 10.64
CA CYS A 26 -5.38 7.77 10.65
C CYS A 26 -3.89 7.38 10.59
N ILE A 27 -3.60 6.21 11.16
CA ILE A 27 -2.26 5.60 11.15
C ILE A 27 -2.32 4.26 10.43
N ASP A 28 -1.34 4.02 9.56
CA ASP A 28 -1.12 2.75 8.87
C ASP A 28 0.08 2.01 9.45
N PHE A 29 -0.11 0.74 9.74
CA PHE A 29 0.94 -0.15 10.24
C PHE A 29 1.45 -1.04 9.12
N ARG A 30 2.73 -0.85 8.75
CA ARG A 30 3.33 -1.60 7.64
C ARG A 30 3.87 -2.98 8.01
N ASP A 31 3.94 -3.30 9.31
CA ASP A 31 4.50 -4.55 9.81
C ASP A 31 3.68 -5.07 11.01
N ALA A 32 3.32 -6.35 10.96
CA ALA A 32 2.67 -7.04 12.07
C ALA A 32 3.52 -7.07 13.34
N ASN A 33 4.86 -7.12 13.20
CA ASN A 33 5.80 -7.17 14.33
C ASN A 33 5.76 -5.92 15.23
N LEU A 34 5.11 -4.84 14.77
CA LEU A 34 4.84 -3.67 15.63
C LEU A 34 3.80 -3.97 16.73
N PHE A 35 3.12 -5.10 16.66
CA PHE A 35 2.13 -5.51 17.66
C PHE A 35 2.69 -6.61 18.56
N PRO A 36 2.73 -6.40 19.90
CA PRO A 36 3.18 -7.42 20.84
C PRO A 36 2.40 -8.72 20.72
N GLY A 37 3.11 -9.83 20.77
CA GLY A 37 2.60 -11.19 20.59
C GLY A 37 2.99 -11.83 19.27
N VAL A 38 3.36 -11.04 18.25
CA VAL A 38 3.71 -11.59 16.92
C VAL A 38 5.02 -12.38 16.97
N GLU A 39 6.04 -11.90 17.68
CA GLU A 39 7.31 -12.61 17.81
C GLU A 39 7.16 -13.95 18.54
N GLU A 40 6.34 -13.97 19.61
CA GLU A 40 6.17 -15.15 20.46
C GLU A 40 5.18 -16.17 19.88
N ASN A 41 4.08 -15.70 19.31
CA ASN A 41 2.95 -16.54 18.92
C ASN A 41 2.79 -16.67 17.39
N GLY A 42 3.39 -15.76 16.62
CA GLY A 42 3.17 -15.61 15.18
C GLY A 42 1.97 -14.70 14.84
N TYR A 43 1.23 -14.20 15.84
CA TYR A 43 0.10 -13.28 15.67
C TYR A 43 -0.04 -12.36 16.88
N PRO A 44 -0.70 -11.18 16.74
CA PRO A 44 -0.78 -10.19 17.81
C PRO A 44 -1.71 -10.64 18.94
N ARG A 45 -1.47 -10.10 20.14
CA ARG A 45 -2.41 -10.25 21.25
C ARG A 45 -3.49 -9.16 21.18
N LEU A 46 -4.75 -9.54 21.38
CA LEU A 46 -5.88 -8.62 21.32
C LEU A 46 -5.77 -7.44 22.30
N ASP A 47 -5.37 -7.72 23.56
CA ASP A 47 -5.18 -6.69 24.57
C ASP A 47 -4.12 -5.65 24.19
N ALA A 48 -3.06 -6.09 23.49
CA ALA A 48 -2.00 -5.20 22.99
C ALA A 48 -2.50 -4.32 21.84
N VAL A 49 -3.23 -4.86 20.87
CA VAL A 49 -3.87 -4.10 19.80
C VAL A 49 -4.81 -3.04 20.38
N LEU A 50 -5.66 -3.42 21.34
CA LEU A 50 -6.59 -2.50 22.00
C LEU A 50 -5.87 -1.41 22.80
N ARG A 51 -4.71 -1.69 23.42
CA ARG A 51 -3.88 -0.67 24.08
C ARG A 51 -3.34 0.35 23.09
N ILE A 52 -2.79 -0.11 21.97
CA ILE A 52 -2.30 0.78 20.91
C ILE A 52 -3.44 1.65 20.37
N LYS A 53 -4.59 1.05 20.07
CA LYS A 53 -5.77 1.78 19.58
C LYS A 53 -6.22 2.88 20.58
N ARG A 54 -6.29 2.55 21.88
CA ARG A 54 -6.61 3.56 22.93
C ARG A 54 -5.56 4.67 23.03
N ARG A 55 -4.27 4.32 22.85
CA ARG A 55 -3.19 5.32 22.87
C ARG A 55 -3.31 6.29 21.70
N LEU A 56 -3.52 5.81 20.47
CA LEU A 56 -3.69 6.65 19.28
C LEU A 56 -4.88 7.62 19.45
N ARG A 57 -5.99 7.15 20.02
CA ARG A 57 -7.19 7.97 20.27
C ARG A 57 -6.93 9.18 21.17
N ARG A 58 -5.95 9.11 22.08
CA ARG A 58 -5.54 10.26 22.90
C ARG A 58 -4.98 11.43 22.07
N PHE A 59 -4.52 11.14 20.86
CA PHE A 59 -4.00 12.12 19.91
C PHE A 59 -4.99 12.42 18.77
N GLY A 60 -6.24 11.92 18.88
CA GLY A 60 -7.25 12.10 17.83
C GLY A 60 -7.03 11.20 16.60
N LEU A 61 -6.25 10.12 16.75
CA LEU A 61 -5.87 9.23 15.65
C LEU A 61 -6.56 7.88 15.77
N GLU A 62 -6.92 7.28 14.61
CA GLU A 62 -7.43 5.92 14.53
C GLU A 62 -6.47 5.03 13.73
N ILE A 63 -6.58 3.71 13.88
CA ILE A 63 -5.90 2.76 12.99
C ILE A 63 -6.74 2.63 11.73
N ASN A 64 -6.16 2.94 10.57
CA ASN A 64 -6.79 2.68 9.27
C ASN A 64 -6.47 1.28 8.78
N ARG A 65 -5.18 0.92 8.74
CA ARG A 65 -4.73 -0.33 8.17
C ARG A 65 -3.59 -0.96 8.98
N VAL A 66 -3.60 -2.29 8.99
CA VAL A 66 -2.50 -3.10 9.51
C VAL A 66 -2.02 -4.10 8.47
N THR A 67 -0.77 -4.55 8.59
CA THR A 67 -0.25 -5.63 7.76
C THR A 67 -0.28 -6.93 8.57
N LEU A 68 -0.79 -8.00 7.99
CA LEU A 68 -0.77 -9.35 8.57
C LEU A 68 0.66 -9.91 8.57
N PRO A 69 0.96 -10.97 9.35
CA PRO A 69 2.19 -11.71 9.23
C PRO A 69 2.45 -12.13 7.78
N ASN A 70 3.69 -12.06 7.32
CA ASN A 70 4.02 -12.30 5.93
C ASN A 70 3.84 -13.78 5.55
N ILE A 71 3.33 -14.03 4.36
CA ILE A 71 3.42 -15.30 3.66
C ILE A 71 4.76 -15.30 2.92
N THR A 72 5.70 -16.12 3.40
CA THR A 72 7.06 -16.15 2.89
C THR A 72 7.25 -17.25 1.83
N GLU A 73 8.47 -17.41 1.34
CA GLU A 73 8.81 -18.53 0.46
C GLU A 73 8.58 -19.91 1.08
N ARG A 74 8.35 -19.99 2.39
CA ARG A 74 8.02 -21.28 3.01
C ARG A 74 6.66 -21.78 2.55
N PHE A 75 5.68 -20.93 2.58
CA PHE A 75 4.36 -21.26 2.05
C PHE A 75 4.34 -21.26 0.52
N MET A 76 4.88 -20.20 -0.10
CA MET A 76 4.82 -20.02 -1.55
C MET A 76 5.62 -21.06 -2.36
N LYS A 77 6.39 -21.93 -1.72
CA LYS A 77 7.18 -23.02 -2.34
C LYS A 77 6.98 -24.35 -1.61
N ASP A 78 5.85 -24.55 -0.97
CA ASP A 78 5.46 -25.78 -0.25
C ASP A 78 6.54 -26.32 0.71
N LYS A 79 7.31 -25.42 1.37
CA LYS A 79 8.34 -25.80 2.32
C LYS A 79 7.74 -26.07 3.70
N ARG A 80 8.43 -26.90 4.48
CA ARG A 80 8.06 -27.20 5.87
C ARG A 80 7.83 -25.94 6.70
N GLY A 81 6.67 -25.85 7.34
CA GLY A 81 6.28 -24.73 8.20
C GLY A 81 5.50 -23.62 7.48
N GLY A 82 5.29 -23.72 6.16
CA GLY A 82 4.49 -22.76 5.40
C GLY A 82 3.04 -22.68 5.88
N GLU A 83 2.42 -23.84 6.16
CA GLU A 83 1.02 -23.90 6.65
C GLU A 83 0.83 -23.13 7.98
N ARG A 84 1.88 -23.11 8.83
CA ARG A 84 1.84 -22.32 10.06
C ARG A 84 1.83 -20.80 9.79
N GLU A 85 2.45 -20.34 8.71
CA GLU A 85 2.39 -18.92 8.32
C GLU A 85 0.96 -18.52 7.94
N LEU A 86 0.26 -19.37 7.19
CA LEU A 86 -1.13 -19.16 6.84
C LEU A 86 -2.02 -19.16 8.08
N GLU A 87 -1.85 -20.13 8.98
CA GLU A 87 -2.62 -20.16 10.23
C GLU A 87 -2.38 -18.91 11.09
N ASN A 88 -1.14 -18.43 11.18
CA ASN A 88 -0.80 -17.21 11.89
C ASN A 88 -1.49 -15.98 11.27
N SER A 89 -1.55 -15.91 9.94
CA SER A 89 -2.27 -14.83 9.23
C SER A 89 -3.78 -14.88 9.50
N CYS A 90 -4.38 -16.06 9.50
CA CYS A 90 -5.78 -16.24 9.85
C CYS A 90 -6.08 -15.77 11.29
N ARG A 91 -5.27 -16.21 12.25
CA ARG A 91 -5.41 -15.79 13.66
C ARG A 91 -5.18 -14.29 13.85
N ALA A 92 -4.20 -13.71 13.15
CA ALA A 92 -3.96 -12.27 13.19
C ALA A 92 -5.16 -11.50 12.66
N LEU A 93 -5.77 -11.95 11.56
CA LEU A 93 -6.97 -11.35 10.99
C LEU A 93 -8.15 -11.40 11.98
N GLU A 94 -8.39 -12.53 12.65
CA GLU A 94 -9.40 -12.62 13.71
C GLU A 94 -9.15 -11.63 14.85
N VAL A 95 -7.90 -11.50 15.31
CA VAL A 95 -7.52 -10.55 16.38
C VAL A 95 -7.76 -9.12 15.94
N PHE A 96 -7.36 -8.76 14.73
CA PHE A 96 -7.59 -7.42 14.19
C PHE A 96 -9.09 -7.14 13.98
N GLY A 97 -9.84 -8.13 13.50
CA GLY A 97 -11.31 -8.05 13.38
C GLY A 97 -11.99 -7.81 14.73
N LYS A 98 -11.65 -8.61 15.76
CA LYS A 98 -12.13 -8.42 17.14
C LYS A 98 -11.77 -7.04 17.72
N ALA A 99 -10.64 -6.47 17.30
CA ALA A 99 -10.22 -5.13 17.69
C ALA A 99 -10.92 -4.01 16.88
N GLY A 100 -11.72 -4.36 15.87
CA GLY A 100 -12.39 -3.41 14.97
C GLY A 100 -11.40 -2.62 14.12
N ILE A 101 -10.40 -3.29 13.54
CA ILE A 101 -9.51 -2.73 12.53
C ILE A 101 -10.19 -2.87 11.17
N PRO A 102 -10.35 -1.79 10.39
CA PRO A 102 -11.16 -1.85 9.18
C PRO A 102 -10.45 -2.50 7.98
N ILE A 103 -9.13 -2.37 7.88
CA ILE A 103 -8.38 -2.82 6.69
C ILE A 103 -7.14 -3.61 7.12
N VAL A 104 -6.91 -4.74 6.45
CA VAL A 104 -5.68 -5.51 6.55
C VAL A 104 -5.01 -5.64 5.17
N ARG A 105 -3.68 -5.80 5.18
CA ARG A 105 -2.89 -6.16 4.00
C ARG A 105 -2.21 -7.49 4.24
N GLN A 106 -2.32 -8.43 3.30
CA GLN A 106 -1.47 -9.61 3.26
C GLN A 106 -0.32 -9.38 2.29
N ARG A 107 0.90 -9.69 2.71
CA ARG A 107 2.10 -9.68 1.86
C ARG A 107 2.51 -11.09 1.50
N PHE A 108 2.99 -11.24 0.27
CA PHE A 108 3.44 -12.51 -0.30
C PHE A 108 4.87 -12.39 -0.81
N ALA A 109 5.70 -13.40 -0.54
CA ALA A 109 6.96 -13.53 -1.25
C ALA A 109 6.71 -13.74 -2.76
N GLY A 110 7.63 -13.29 -3.59
CA GLY A 110 7.53 -13.43 -5.04
C GLY A 110 6.50 -12.50 -5.73
N SER A 111 5.92 -11.53 -5.00
CA SER A 111 5.04 -10.51 -5.60
C SER A 111 5.81 -9.36 -6.26
N THR A 112 7.12 -9.27 -6.05
CA THR A 112 8.00 -8.23 -6.61
C THR A 112 9.20 -8.87 -7.31
N TYR A 113 9.72 -8.18 -8.31
CA TYR A 113 10.86 -8.65 -9.12
C TYR A 113 11.95 -7.56 -9.19
N ASP A 114 12.60 -7.29 -8.07
CA ASP A 114 13.64 -6.25 -7.93
C ASP A 114 14.81 -6.43 -8.91
N HIS A 115 15.06 -7.65 -9.37
CA HIS A 115 16.13 -7.93 -10.33
C HIS A 115 15.84 -7.43 -11.75
N LEU A 116 14.61 -7.06 -12.08
CA LEU A 116 14.25 -6.53 -13.40
C LEU A 116 14.56 -5.04 -13.56
N THR A 117 14.84 -4.36 -12.47
CA THR A 117 15.17 -2.93 -12.46
C THR A 117 16.53 -2.66 -11.83
N ILE A 118 17.07 -1.49 -12.13
CA ILE A 118 18.26 -0.93 -11.47
C ILE A 118 17.82 0.30 -10.71
N ARG A 119 18.02 0.33 -9.38
CA ARG A 119 17.74 1.48 -8.53
C ARG A 119 18.88 2.47 -8.55
N TYR A 120 18.55 3.76 -8.57
CA TYR A 120 19.50 4.87 -8.47
C TYR A 120 18.91 6.02 -7.64
N ALA A 121 19.80 6.94 -7.23
CA ALA A 121 19.42 8.18 -6.58
C ALA A 121 19.14 9.23 -7.65
N SER A 122 17.89 9.69 -7.74
CA SER A 122 17.47 10.74 -8.66
C SER A 122 17.50 12.10 -7.97
N LYS A 123 17.96 13.15 -8.70
CA LYS A 123 18.05 14.51 -8.19
C LYS A 123 17.03 15.42 -8.87
N HIS A 124 16.26 16.14 -8.07
CA HIS A 124 15.14 16.98 -8.51
C HIS A 124 15.33 18.46 -8.15
N ARG A 125 14.27 19.27 -8.27
CA ARG A 125 14.31 20.72 -8.01
C ARG A 125 14.93 21.03 -6.64
N GLY A 126 15.75 22.05 -6.56
CA GLY A 126 16.45 22.43 -5.32
C GLY A 126 17.42 21.38 -4.78
N GLY A 127 17.64 20.28 -5.51
CA GLY A 127 18.60 19.24 -5.17
C GLY A 127 18.08 18.15 -4.23
N TYR A 128 16.77 18.05 -3.95
CA TYR A 128 16.27 16.92 -3.17
C TYR A 128 16.48 15.60 -3.92
N ILE A 129 16.66 14.52 -3.17
CA ILE A 129 17.00 13.21 -3.71
C ILE A 129 15.86 12.23 -3.41
N SER A 130 15.53 11.42 -4.43
CA SER A 130 14.58 10.33 -4.31
C SER A 130 15.04 9.05 -5.00
N ARG A 131 14.20 8.02 -4.95
CA ARG A 131 14.41 6.76 -5.66
C ARG A 131 14.04 6.93 -7.13
N GLY A 132 14.96 6.53 -8.02
CA GLY A 132 14.69 6.25 -9.42
C GLY A 132 14.92 4.77 -9.72
N GLU A 133 14.21 4.24 -10.70
CA GLU A 133 14.40 2.89 -11.22
C GLU A 133 14.34 2.89 -12.75
N ILE A 134 15.23 2.14 -13.38
CA ILE A 134 15.23 1.88 -14.82
C ILE A 134 15.19 0.38 -15.09
N LEU A 135 14.61 -0.03 -16.21
CA LEU A 135 14.64 -1.41 -16.65
C LEU A 135 16.08 -1.86 -16.91
N ARG A 136 16.43 -3.07 -16.52
CA ARG A 136 17.71 -3.68 -16.94
C ARG A 136 17.71 -3.88 -18.43
N PRO A 137 18.85 -3.69 -19.10
CA PRO A 137 19.02 -4.07 -20.50
C PRO A 137 18.71 -5.57 -20.69
N VAL A 138 18.03 -5.93 -21.78
CA VAL A 138 17.57 -7.31 -22.05
C VAL A 138 18.71 -8.34 -22.01
N HIS A 139 19.92 -7.97 -22.44
CA HIS A 139 21.11 -8.83 -22.45
C HIS A 139 21.72 -9.02 -21.05
N GLU A 140 21.33 -8.21 -20.08
CA GLU A 140 21.71 -8.35 -18.65
C GLU A 140 20.59 -8.98 -17.82
N SER A 141 19.39 -9.13 -18.42
CA SER A 141 18.26 -9.66 -17.68
C SER A 141 18.42 -11.16 -17.47
N THR A 142 18.48 -11.54 -16.23
CA THR A 142 18.28 -12.93 -15.83
C THR A 142 16.79 -13.24 -15.85
N SER A 143 16.43 -14.37 -16.40
CA SER A 143 15.10 -14.99 -16.44
C SER A 143 13.86 -14.10 -16.15
N ILE A 144 13.14 -13.80 -17.21
CA ILE A 144 11.73 -13.38 -17.11
C ILE A 144 10.97 -14.57 -16.48
N PRO A 145 10.10 -14.33 -15.47
CA PRO A 145 9.29 -15.40 -14.90
C PRO A 145 8.51 -16.15 -15.97
N MET A 146 8.57 -17.47 -15.94
CA MET A 146 7.80 -18.33 -16.82
C MET A 146 6.33 -18.28 -16.42
N LEU A 147 5.44 -18.50 -17.39
CA LEU A 147 3.99 -18.52 -17.13
C LEU A 147 3.63 -19.53 -16.03
N GLU A 148 4.28 -20.67 -16.00
CA GLU A 148 4.10 -21.71 -14.97
C GLU A 148 4.46 -21.22 -13.56
N GLU A 149 5.51 -20.40 -13.43
CA GLU A 149 5.89 -19.80 -12.14
C GLU A 149 4.85 -18.79 -11.66
N LEU A 150 4.26 -18.02 -12.59
CA LEU A 150 3.18 -17.08 -12.27
C LEU A 150 1.90 -17.83 -11.86
N GLU A 151 1.52 -18.88 -12.55
CA GLU A 151 0.34 -19.68 -12.21
C GLU A 151 0.54 -20.46 -10.90
N ASP A 152 1.76 -20.93 -10.62
CA ASP A 152 2.08 -21.52 -9.31
C ASP A 152 1.98 -20.49 -8.18
N TRP A 153 2.45 -19.26 -8.40
CA TRP A 153 2.28 -18.16 -7.45
C TRP A 153 0.79 -17.89 -7.19
N TRP A 154 -0.05 -17.86 -8.25
CA TRP A 154 -1.49 -17.64 -8.14
C TRP A 154 -2.20 -18.77 -7.43
N ARG A 155 -1.80 -20.01 -7.60
CA ARG A 155 -2.31 -21.16 -6.86
C ARG A 155 -2.13 -20.99 -5.35
N HIS A 156 -0.94 -20.56 -4.90
CA HIS A 156 -0.68 -20.30 -3.50
C HIS A 156 -1.42 -19.06 -2.97
N PHE A 157 -1.48 -17.99 -3.76
CA PHE A 157 -2.28 -16.80 -3.43
C PHE A 157 -3.75 -17.17 -3.21
N HIS A 158 -4.31 -17.97 -4.10
CA HIS A 158 -5.69 -18.44 -4.01
C HIS A 158 -5.93 -19.24 -2.73
N ALA A 159 -5.06 -20.20 -2.41
CA ALA A 159 -5.16 -21.00 -1.19
C ALA A 159 -5.14 -20.13 0.10
N VAL A 160 -4.37 -19.04 0.12
CA VAL A 160 -4.36 -18.10 1.25
C VAL A 160 -5.68 -17.34 1.32
N TYR A 161 -6.17 -16.82 0.20
CA TYR A 161 -7.40 -16.02 0.18
C TYR A 161 -8.66 -16.83 0.46
N GLU A 162 -8.73 -18.10 0.05
CA GLU A 162 -9.80 -19.02 0.44
C GLU A 162 -9.95 -19.16 1.96
N ARG A 163 -8.84 -19.03 2.70
CA ARG A 163 -8.85 -19.08 4.17
C ARG A 163 -9.12 -17.72 4.81
N LEU A 164 -8.60 -16.63 4.23
CA LEU A 164 -8.73 -15.29 4.81
C LEU A 164 -10.09 -14.65 4.54
N VAL A 165 -10.67 -14.86 3.35
CA VAL A 165 -11.90 -14.17 2.94
C VAL A 165 -13.09 -14.46 3.85
N PRO A 166 -13.40 -15.71 4.23
CA PRO A 166 -14.49 -15.99 5.16
C PRO A 166 -14.30 -15.28 6.52
N ILE A 167 -13.08 -15.28 7.06
CA ILE A 167 -12.78 -14.59 8.32
C ILE A 167 -12.99 -13.07 8.16
N ALA A 168 -12.54 -12.50 7.04
CA ALA A 168 -12.72 -11.08 6.76
C ALA A 168 -14.20 -10.69 6.65
N GLU A 169 -15.03 -11.57 6.08
CA GLU A 169 -16.49 -11.38 6.00
C GLU A 169 -17.14 -11.45 7.38
N ASP A 170 -16.75 -12.41 8.21
CA ASP A 170 -17.30 -12.59 9.57
C ASP A 170 -17.07 -11.36 10.47
N TYR A 171 -15.96 -10.66 10.27
CA TYR A 171 -15.58 -9.47 11.07
C TYR A 171 -15.77 -8.15 10.31
N ASP A 172 -16.29 -8.15 9.09
CA ASP A 172 -16.38 -6.98 8.18
C ASP A 172 -15.05 -6.24 8.02
N VAL A 173 -13.95 -7.00 7.92
CA VAL A 173 -12.60 -6.46 7.65
C VAL A 173 -12.34 -6.49 6.15
N LYS A 174 -11.77 -5.43 5.60
CA LYS A 174 -11.35 -5.36 4.20
C LYS A 174 -9.93 -5.91 4.04
N ILE A 175 -9.73 -6.81 3.09
CA ILE A 175 -8.40 -7.31 2.71
C ILE A 175 -7.96 -6.52 1.48
N GLY A 176 -7.00 -5.62 1.66
CA GLY A 176 -6.46 -4.79 0.59
C GLY A 176 -5.17 -5.38 0.01
N ILE A 177 -5.14 -5.60 -1.31
CA ILE A 177 -3.92 -5.92 -2.05
C ILE A 177 -3.25 -4.64 -2.54
N HIS A 178 -1.93 -4.62 -2.43
CA HIS A 178 -1.09 -3.59 -3.05
C HIS A 178 -0.54 -4.12 -4.38
N PRO A 179 -0.49 -3.32 -5.46
CA PRO A 179 0.16 -3.74 -6.71
C PRO A 179 1.63 -4.09 -6.48
N SER A 180 2.20 -4.92 -7.36
CA SER A 180 3.63 -5.24 -7.31
C SER A 180 4.47 -3.98 -7.42
N ASP A 181 5.46 -3.81 -6.57
CA ASP A 181 6.51 -2.80 -6.79
C ASP A 181 7.27 -3.16 -8.09
N ALA A 182 7.70 -2.18 -8.87
CA ALA A 182 8.11 -2.36 -10.26
C ALA A 182 7.06 -3.15 -11.08
N PRO A 183 5.89 -2.56 -11.39
CA PRO A 183 4.68 -3.24 -11.82
C PRO A 183 4.72 -3.60 -13.31
N LEU A 184 5.67 -4.43 -13.72
CA LEU A 184 5.72 -5.00 -15.05
C LEU A 184 4.56 -5.98 -15.23
N HIS A 185 4.09 -6.13 -16.49
CA HIS A 185 2.94 -6.99 -16.78
C HIS A 185 3.16 -8.47 -16.45
N ASN A 186 4.41 -8.91 -16.38
CA ASN A 186 4.82 -10.26 -15.99
C ASN A 186 5.08 -10.44 -14.48
N THR A 187 4.72 -9.46 -13.64
CA THR A 187 4.69 -9.64 -12.19
C THR A 187 3.28 -10.05 -11.73
N PRO A 188 3.14 -10.83 -10.65
CA PRO A 188 1.84 -11.38 -10.25
C PRO A 188 0.74 -10.34 -10.06
N LEU A 189 1.07 -9.20 -9.46
CA LEU A 189 0.13 -8.10 -9.15
C LEU A 189 0.44 -6.85 -10.00
N GLY A 190 1.06 -7.02 -11.16
CA GLY A 190 1.19 -6.03 -12.21
C GLY A 190 0.21 -6.32 -13.35
N GLY A 191 -0.03 -5.38 -14.24
CA GLY A 191 -0.86 -5.59 -15.44
C GLY A 191 -2.19 -6.30 -15.14
N LEU A 192 -2.50 -7.36 -15.90
CA LEU A 192 -3.74 -8.11 -15.77
C LEU A 192 -3.87 -8.86 -14.44
N GLY A 193 -2.76 -9.24 -13.80
CA GLY A 193 -2.80 -9.93 -12.51
C GLY A 193 -3.48 -9.11 -11.41
N LEU A 194 -3.36 -7.79 -11.45
CA LEU A 194 -4.06 -6.95 -10.49
C LEU A 194 -5.60 -7.03 -10.65
N HIS A 195 -6.11 -7.07 -11.88
CA HIS A 195 -7.55 -7.26 -12.14
C HIS A 195 -8.06 -8.61 -11.64
N ARG A 196 -7.27 -9.67 -11.84
CA ARG A 196 -7.60 -11.05 -11.47
C ARG A 196 -8.03 -11.20 -10.00
N VAL A 197 -7.49 -10.38 -9.08
CA VAL A 197 -7.82 -10.46 -7.65
C VAL A 197 -9.31 -10.37 -7.38
N ILE A 198 -10.00 -9.37 -7.93
CA ILE A 198 -11.44 -9.17 -7.67
C ILE A 198 -12.33 -10.02 -8.57
N ASP A 199 -11.79 -10.55 -9.65
CA ASP A 199 -12.51 -11.48 -10.52
C ASP A 199 -12.55 -12.88 -9.89
N GLU A 200 -11.46 -13.33 -9.27
CA GLU A 200 -11.43 -14.62 -8.56
C GLU A 200 -12.07 -14.55 -7.17
N PHE A 201 -12.01 -13.38 -6.50
CA PHE A 201 -12.62 -13.17 -5.19
C PHE A 201 -13.67 -12.06 -5.23
N PRO A 202 -14.93 -12.38 -5.58
CA PRO A 202 -16.00 -11.40 -5.74
C PRO A 202 -16.48 -10.77 -4.43
N SER A 203 -16.01 -11.23 -3.26
CA SER A 203 -16.35 -10.69 -1.95
C SER A 203 -16.09 -9.18 -1.88
N LYS A 204 -17.02 -8.44 -1.32
CA LYS A 204 -16.87 -6.97 -1.08
C LYS A 204 -15.77 -6.64 -0.08
N ASN A 205 -15.26 -7.64 0.63
CA ASN A 205 -14.17 -7.51 1.58
C ASN A 205 -12.79 -7.68 0.93
N VAL A 206 -12.73 -8.03 -0.36
CA VAL A 206 -11.49 -8.11 -1.14
C VAL A 206 -11.38 -6.91 -2.08
N GLY A 207 -10.24 -6.25 -2.10
CA GLY A 207 -10.00 -5.07 -2.95
C GLY A 207 -8.57 -4.57 -2.83
N TYR A 208 -8.36 -3.27 -2.94
CA TYR A 208 -7.04 -2.70 -3.16
C TYR A 208 -6.65 -1.65 -2.12
N ILE A 209 -5.39 -1.71 -1.71
CA ILE A 209 -4.60 -0.56 -1.30
C ILE A 209 -4.05 0.01 -2.60
N TYR A 210 -4.79 0.93 -3.20
CA TYR A 210 -4.49 1.43 -4.53
C TYR A 210 -3.32 2.40 -4.50
N CYS A 211 -2.19 2.04 -5.08
CA CYS A 211 -1.02 2.89 -5.13
C CYS A 211 -0.95 3.65 -6.46
N CYS A 212 -1.33 4.94 -6.45
CA CYS A 212 -1.26 5.80 -7.63
C CYS A 212 0.14 5.83 -8.25
N GLY A 213 1.17 5.93 -7.40
CA GLY A 213 2.55 5.94 -7.89
C GLY A 213 2.93 4.66 -8.59
N THR A 214 2.73 3.50 -7.95
CA THR A 214 3.05 2.20 -8.56
C THR A 214 2.29 1.98 -9.88
N ARG A 215 1.04 2.41 -9.97
CA ARG A 215 0.29 2.28 -11.22
C ARG A 215 0.75 3.30 -12.27
N ALA A 216 1.15 4.49 -11.86
CA ALA A 216 1.78 5.45 -12.77
C ALA A 216 3.15 4.99 -13.26
N GLU A 217 3.94 4.30 -12.42
CA GLU A 217 5.17 3.60 -12.85
C GLU A 217 4.90 2.62 -14.00
N ALA A 218 3.75 1.96 -14.01
CA ALA A 218 3.33 1.06 -15.08
C ALA A 218 2.89 1.78 -16.35
N GLY A 219 2.03 2.82 -16.27
CA GLY A 219 1.38 3.40 -17.45
C GLY A 219 0.98 4.87 -17.35
N GLY A 220 1.50 5.60 -16.36
CA GLY A 220 1.22 7.04 -16.19
C GLY A 220 -0.19 7.36 -15.73
N LEU A 221 -0.55 8.65 -15.77
CA LEU A 221 -1.85 9.16 -15.30
C LEU A 221 -3.07 8.53 -16.01
N PRO A 222 -3.06 8.24 -17.33
CA PRO A 222 -4.21 7.61 -17.98
C PRO A 222 -4.58 6.26 -17.36
N LEU A 223 -3.60 5.40 -17.08
CA LEU A 223 -3.84 4.11 -16.43
C LEU A 223 -4.40 4.30 -15.01
N VAL A 224 -3.85 5.25 -14.25
CA VAL A 224 -4.31 5.55 -12.89
C VAL A 224 -5.79 5.96 -12.87
N LEU A 225 -6.20 6.85 -13.77
CA LEU A 225 -7.59 7.31 -13.83
C LEU A 225 -8.55 6.20 -14.28
N ASP A 226 -8.16 5.40 -15.26
CA ASP A 226 -8.95 4.27 -15.75
C ASP A 226 -9.18 3.22 -14.65
N GLU A 227 -8.13 2.83 -13.95
CA GLU A 227 -8.21 1.87 -12.85
C GLU A 227 -8.99 2.40 -11.63
N ILE A 228 -8.84 3.68 -11.28
CA ILE A 228 -9.68 4.29 -10.22
C ILE A 228 -11.14 4.23 -10.61
N ASN A 229 -11.47 4.55 -11.86
CA ASN A 229 -12.84 4.44 -12.36
C ASN A 229 -13.34 2.98 -12.30
N TYR A 230 -12.54 2.04 -12.79
CA TYR A 230 -12.93 0.63 -12.83
C TYR A 230 -13.11 0.00 -11.44
N TYR A 231 -12.09 0.11 -10.57
CA TYR A 231 -12.14 -0.47 -9.23
C TYR A 231 -13.02 0.33 -8.27
N GLY A 232 -13.00 1.65 -8.40
CA GLY A 232 -13.77 2.54 -7.53
C GLY A 232 -15.28 2.37 -7.70
N ARG A 233 -15.78 2.28 -8.95
CA ARG A 233 -17.21 1.99 -9.21
C ARG A 233 -17.67 0.65 -8.66
N LYS A 234 -16.74 -0.30 -8.50
CA LYS A 234 -17.01 -1.61 -7.88
C LYS A 234 -16.90 -1.54 -6.34
N GLY A 235 -16.51 -0.40 -5.74
CA GLY A 235 -16.28 -0.25 -4.31
C GLY A 235 -15.07 -1.06 -3.81
N ARG A 236 -14.05 -1.25 -4.67
CA ARG A 236 -12.90 -2.12 -4.36
C ARG A 236 -11.62 -1.38 -4.01
N ILE A 237 -11.64 -0.06 -3.93
CA ILE A 237 -10.53 0.75 -3.42
C ILE A 237 -10.81 1.03 -1.94
N PHE A 238 -9.93 0.55 -1.05
CA PHE A 238 -10.11 0.69 0.41
C PHE A 238 -9.18 1.75 1.01
N GLU A 239 -8.03 1.94 0.41
CA GLU A 239 -7.03 2.95 0.75
C GLU A 239 -6.31 3.37 -0.51
N VAL A 240 -5.80 4.60 -0.54
CA VAL A 240 -5.00 5.11 -1.65
C VAL A 240 -3.63 5.55 -1.16
N HIS A 241 -2.56 4.95 -1.72
CA HIS A 241 -1.21 5.51 -1.63
C HIS A 241 -1.11 6.64 -2.65
N PHE A 242 -1.20 7.85 -2.14
CA PHE A 242 -1.30 9.09 -2.91
C PHE A 242 0.08 9.71 -3.08
N ARG A 243 0.86 9.20 -4.05
CA ARG A 243 2.21 9.66 -4.39
C ARG A 243 2.36 9.92 -5.88
N ASN A 244 3.31 10.76 -6.25
CA ASN A 244 3.56 11.16 -7.63
C ASN A 244 4.90 10.60 -8.13
N VAL A 245 5.02 10.45 -9.44
CA VAL A 245 6.24 9.98 -10.13
C VAL A 245 6.47 10.76 -11.41
N ARG A 246 7.71 10.74 -11.91
CA ARG A 246 8.09 11.14 -13.29
C ARG A 246 8.45 9.91 -14.09
N GLY A 247 8.05 9.90 -15.36
CA GLY A 247 8.26 8.78 -16.26
C GLY A 247 7.41 7.56 -15.92
N SER A 248 7.52 6.54 -16.74
CA SER A 248 6.97 5.21 -16.50
C SER A 248 7.81 4.15 -17.18
N LEU A 249 7.74 2.93 -16.69
CA LEU A 249 8.43 1.78 -17.29
C LEU A 249 8.01 1.57 -18.76
N ALA A 250 6.73 1.82 -19.06
CA ALA A 250 6.19 1.62 -20.40
C ALA A 250 6.64 2.68 -21.41
N THR A 251 6.81 3.94 -21.01
CA THR A 251 7.07 5.06 -21.93
C THR A 251 8.53 5.49 -21.98
N SER A 252 9.23 5.44 -20.85
CA SER A 252 10.61 5.91 -20.71
C SER A 252 11.60 4.82 -20.25
N GLY A 253 11.12 3.60 -20.05
CA GLY A 253 11.94 2.51 -19.53
C GLY A 253 12.35 2.70 -18.06
N GLY A 254 11.80 3.70 -17.37
CA GLY A 254 12.13 4.01 -15.98
C GLY A 254 11.18 5.03 -15.38
N PHE A 255 11.27 5.21 -14.07
CA PHE A 255 10.52 6.21 -13.33
C PHE A 255 11.35 6.79 -12.18
N GLU A 256 10.91 7.93 -11.66
CA GLU A 256 11.51 8.59 -10.50
C GLU A 256 10.40 9.00 -9.52
N GLU A 257 10.55 8.66 -8.24
CA GLU A 257 9.66 9.17 -7.19
C GLU A 257 9.92 10.66 -6.97
N VAL A 258 8.85 11.42 -6.74
CA VAL A 258 8.95 12.88 -6.58
C VAL A 258 8.01 13.38 -5.48
N LEU A 259 8.17 14.62 -5.08
CA LEU A 259 7.18 15.31 -4.25
C LEU A 259 5.83 15.39 -4.99
N LEU A 260 4.74 15.50 -4.25
CA LEU A 260 3.37 15.42 -4.80
C LEU A 260 3.10 16.42 -5.93
N ASP A 261 3.74 17.58 -5.89
CA ASP A 261 3.57 18.67 -6.87
C ASP A 261 4.61 18.65 -8.00
N ASP A 262 5.60 17.75 -7.96
CA ASP A 262 6.77 17.77 -8.85
C ASP A 262 6.81 16.60 -9.85
N GLY A 263 5.71 15.88 -10.05
CA GLY A 263 5.59 14.75 -10.95
C GLY A 263 4.73 15.00 -12.19
N ASP A 264 4.60 13.94 -12.99
CA ASP A 264 3.85 13.99 -14.25
C ASP A 264 2.34 13.86 -14.06
N MET A 265 1.90 13.41 -12.88
CA MET A 265 0.48 13.26 -12.61
C MET A 265 -0.16 14.55 -12.08
N ASN A 266 -1.33 14.88 -12.62
CA ASN A 266 -2.20 15.89 -12.03
C ASN A 266 -2.93 15.29 -10.82
N MET A 267 -2.41 15.55 -9.63
CA MET A 267 -2.94 14.99 -8.37
C MET A 267 -4.36 15.46 -8.05
N PHE A 268 -4.80 16.63 -8.55
CA PHE A 268 -6.17 17.08 -8.40
C PHE A 268 -7.16 16.25 -9.24
N LYS A 269 -6.78 15.87 -10.47
CA LYS A 269 -7.61 14.97 -11.29
C LYS A 269 -7.81 13.62 -10.62
N ILE A 270 -6.77 13.10 -9.94
CA ILE A 270 -6.88 11.83 -9.19
C ILE A 270 -7.89 11.96 -8.05
N ILE A 271 -7.79 13.02 -7.22
CA ILE A 271 -8.77 13.24 -6.13
C ILE A 271 -10.19 13.44 -6.67
N LEU A 272 -10.33 14.14 -7.77
CA LEU A 272 -11.63 14.35 -8.42
C LEU A 272 -12.25 13.01 -8.87
N GLU A 273 -11.45 12.15 -9.50
CA GLU A 273 -11.93 10.84 -9.93
C GLU A 273 -12.26 9.93 -8.73
N LEU A 274 -11.48 9.97 -7.66
CA LEU A 274 -11.81 9.27 -6.41
C LEU A 274 -13.16 9.74 -5.84
N LYS A 275 -13.43 11.06 -5.85
CA LYS A 275 -14.76 11.62 -5.46
C LYS A 275 -15.87 11.10 -6.38
N ASN A 276 -15.64 11.10 -7.70
CA ASN A 276 -16.64 10.68 -8.70
C ASN A 276 -17.07 9.22 -8.53
N VAL A 277 -16.15 8.34 -8.09
CA VAL A 277 -16.46 6.93 -7.82
C VAL A 277 -16.94 6.67 -6.38
N GLY A 278 -17.11 7.72 -5.56
CA GLY A 278 -17.62 7.63 -4.20
C GLY A 278 -16.60 7.13 -3.17
N PHE A 279 -15.29 7.23 -3.44
CA PHE A 279 -14.27 6.87 -2.46
C PHE A 279 -14.24 7.86 -1.29
N ASP A 280 -14.30 7.35 -0.07
CA ASP A 280 -14.29 8.12 1.18
C ASP A 280 -13.24 7.63 2.21
N GLY A 281 -12.36 6.72 1.79
CA GLY A 281 -11.28 6.16 2.59
C GLY A 281 -10.10 7.11 2.84
N CYS A 282 -8.96 6.54 3.19
CA CYS A 282 -7.75 7.29 3.51
C CYS A 282 -6.82 7.48 2.32
N LEU A 283 -6.21 8.68 2.24
CA LEU A 283 -5.09 9.02 1.37
C LEU A 283 -3.81 9.00 2.20
N ASN A 284 -2.82 8.19 1.81
CA ASN A 284 -1.51 8.12 2.44
C ASN A 284 -0.44 8.62 1.47
N PRO A 285 0.39 9.64 1.81
CA PRO A 285 1.46 10.12 0.92
C PRO A 285 2.57 9.10 0.65
N ASP A 286 2.60 7.97 1.38
CA ASP A 286 3.42 6.77 1.17
C ASP A 286 4.93 7.06 1.13
N HIS A 287 5.56 7.04 -0.04
CA HIS A 287 6.99 7.32 -0.21
C HIS A 287 7.23 8.81 -0.36
N VAL A 288 7.55 9.47 0.74
CA VAL A 288 7.84 10.90 0.74
C VAL A 288 9.35 11.12 0.54
N PRO A 289 9.79 11.79 -0.55
CA PRO A 289 11.19 12.12 -0.75
C PRO A 289 11.72 13.04 0.35
N LYS A 290 12.99 12.89 0.72
CA LYS A 290 13.66 13.76 1.69
C LYS A 290 13.98 15.12 1.09
N ILE A 291 13.73 16.17 1.86
CA ILE A 291 14.20 17.52 1.56
C ILE A 291 15.27 17.95 2.57
N GLU A 292 15.94 19.08 2.28
CA GLU A 292 16.99 19.62 3.15
C GLU A 292 16.48 19.79 4.59
N GLY A 293 17.27 19.35 5.56
CA GLY A 293 16.93 19.40 6.98
C GLY A 293 16.05 18.25 7.47
N ASP A 294 15.64 17.31 6.61
CA ASP A 294 14.88 16.13 7.03
C ASP A 294 15.78 15.07 7.68
N GLY A 295 15.36 14.60 8.85
CA GLY A 295 15.87 13.41 9.51
C GLY A 295 15.35 12.10 8.92
N PRO A 296 15.56 10.96 9.62
CA PRO A 296 15.10 9.64 9.15
C PRO A 296 13.59 9.54 8.89
N ASN A 297 12.79 10.30 9.61
CA ASN A 297 11.32 10.26 9.54
C ASN A 297 10.72 11.31 8.57
N VAL A 298 11.53 11.94 7.69
CA VAL A 298 11.11 12.91 6.66
C VAL A 298 10.07 13.94 7.14
N HIS A 299 10.26 14.49 8.33
CA HIS A 299 9.23 15.28 9.02
C HIS A 299 8.76 16.52 8.26
N GLN A 300 9.67 17.24 7.60
CA GLN A 300 9.32 18.46 6.85
C GLN A 300 8.61 18.11 5.54
N ALA A 301 9.16 17.17 4.78
CA ALA A 301 8.57 16.70 3.55
C ALA A 301 7.20 16.00 3.79
N LEU A 302 7.05 15.29 4.91
CA LEU A 302 5.76 14.72 5.32
C LEU A 302 4.74 15.83 5.63
N ALA A 303 5.12 16.86 6.37
CA ALA A 303 4.26 18.00 6.66
C ALA A 303 3.84 18.74 5.38
N TYR A 304 4.78 18.91 4.44
CA TYR A 304 4.50 19.47 3.12
C TYR A 304 3.49 18.61 2.35
N SER A 305 3.68 17.30 2.30
CA SER A 305 2.78 16.37 1.61
C SER A 305 1.37 16.37 2.22
N ILE A 306 1.26 16.37 3.55
CA ILE A 306 -0.03 16.49 4.25
C ILE A 306 -0.72 17.82 3.91
N GLY A 307 0.03 18.93 3.94
CA GLY A 307 -0.48 20.26 3.59
C GLY A 307 -0.99 20.32 2.15
N TYR A 308 -0.26 19.72 1.21
CA TYR A 308 -0.65 19.62 -0.18
C TYR A 308 -1.95 18.83 -0.37
N ILE A 309 -2.08 17.65 0.25
CA ILE A 309 -3.30 16.84 0.21
C ILE A 309 -4.48 17.63 0.80
N LYS A 310 -4.30 18.29 1.95
CA LYS A 310 -5.35 19.12 2.57
C LYS A 310 -5.81 20.26 1.66
N ALA A 311 -4.88 20.92 0.97
CA ALA A 311 -5.21 21.98 0.01
C ALA A 311 -6.05 21.43 -1.16
N LEU A 312 -5.69 20.27 -1.70
CA LEU A 312 -6.47 19.62 -2.75
C LEU A 312 -7.87 19.20 -2.28
N LEU A 313 -7.99 18.65 -1.05
CA LEU A 313 -9.28 18.29 -0.46
C LEU A 313 -10.15 19.52 -0.19
N ALA A 314 -9.56 20.64 0.24
CA ALA A 314 -10.28 21.90 0.42
C ALA A 314 -10.78 22.46 -0.94
N ALA A 315 -9.95 22.44 -1.98
CA ALA A 315 -10.36 22.82 -3.32
C ALA A 315 -11.48 21.92 -3.86
N LEU A 316 -11.41 20.61 -3.62
CA LEU A 316 -12.45 19.65 -4.00
C LEU A 316 -13.79 19.92 -3.30
N ALA A 317 -13.76 20.38 -2.05
CA ALA A 317 -14.95 20.68 -1.27
C ALA A 317 -15.65 21.98 -1.74
N ALA A 318 -14.97 22.82 -2.51
CA ALA A 318 -15.53 24.04 -3.09
C ALA A 318 -16.23 23.80 -4.45
N LEU A 319 -16.13 22.57 -5.02
CA LEU A 319 -16.84 22.12 -6.22
C LEU A 319 -18.16 21.45 -5.83
#